data_39e107e27b3e453f79e68704df27f61e
#
_entry.id   39e107e27b3e453f79e68704df27f61e
#
_cell.length_a   1.000
_cell.length_b   1.000
_cell.length_c   1.000
_cell.angle_alpha   90.00
_cell.angle_beta   90.00
_cell.angle_gamma   90.00
#
_symmetry.space_group_name_H-M   'P 1'
#
loop_
_entity.id
_entity.type
_entity.pdbx_description
1 polymer ?
#
loop_
_entity_poly.entity_id
_entity_poly.type
_entity_poly.pdbx_seq_one_letter_code
_entity_poly.pdbx_strand_id
1 'polypeptide(L)'
;LHGIKGQPNWYGQKDSKDTSAIPMIPVALQIQNFQPVTKTPKVVFAENCYGAEILNRNESNAISLHMIGKGTRVFIGSTVIAYGAMSLPLTAADLLAHLFWKHLMTGTSCGEAFRRAKKNLATETESNSGALDGEIQKTLISFIFLGDPLYAADNNADITDRMQRAKTP
;
A
#
# COMPACT_ATOMS: atom_id res chain seq x y z
N LEU A 1 9.03 -4.69 -1.44
CA LEU A 1 9.66 -3.37 -1.56
C LEU A 1 10.09 -2.85 -0.19
N HIS A 2 11.18 -2.08 -0.13
CA HIS A 2 11.67 -1.43 1.07
C HIS A 2 11.55 0.09 0.94
N GLY A 3 11.11 0.76 2.00
CA GLY A 3 11.21 2.20 2.16
C GLY A 3 12.25 2.53 3.22
N ILE A 4 12.98 3.61 3.02
CA ILE A 4 14.03 4.07 3.93
C ILE A 4 13.70 5.49 4.38
N LYS A 5 13.79 5.75 5.68
CA LYS A 5 13.51 7.07 6.25
C LYS A 5 14.31 8.16 5.52
N GLY A 6 13.64 9.20 5.15
CA GLY A 6 14.29 10.35 4.51
C GLY A 6 14.60 10.14 3.02
N GLN A 7 14.41 8.95 2.45
CA GLN A 7 14.72 8.69 1.04
C GLN A 7 13.46 8.85 0.16
N PRO A 8 13.64 9.41 -1.06
CA PRO A 8 12.52 9.61 -1.99
C PRO A 8 12.15 8.36 -2.79
N ASN A 9 12.94 7.29 -2.70
CA ASN A 9 12.83 6.10 -3.54
C ASN A 9 12.32 4.91 -2.74
N TRP A 10 11.73 3.94 -3.44
CA TRP A 10 11.47 2.61 -2.92
C TRP A 10 12.46 1.62 -3.51
N TYR A 11 12.86 0.64 -2.73
CA TYR A 11 13.96 -0.25 -3.03
C TYR A 11 13.46 -1.69 -3.15
N GLY A 12 14.07 -2.43 -4.05
CA GLY A 12 13.96 -3.87 -4.15
C GLY A 12 14.91 -4.58 -3.19
N GLN A 13 14.97 -5.87 -3.35
CA GLN A 13 15.97 -6.72 -2.72
C GLN A 13 16.51 -7.67 -3.77
N LYS A 14 17.82 -7.76 -3.87
CA LYS A 14 18.50 -8.70 -4.74
C LYS A 14 18.36 -10.11 -4.20
N ASP A 15 18.10 -11.08 -5.08
CA ASP A 15 18.13 -12.49 -4.69
C ASP A 15 19.54 -12.86 -4.20
N SER A 16 19.62 -13.66 -3.16
CA SER A 16 20.90 -14.12 -2.59
C SER A 16 21.76 -14.94 -3.56
N LYS A 17 21.12 -15.56 -4.56
CA LYS A 17 21.79 -16.35 -5.62
C LYS A 17 22.19 -15.50 -6.82
N ASP A 18 21.75 -14.25 -6.90
CA ASP A 18 22.11 -13.36 -8.01
C ASP A 18 23.54 -12.86 -7.85
N THR A 19 24.42 -13.26 -8.75
CA THR A 19 25.83 -12.87 -8.78
C THR A 19 26.12 -11.61 -9.59
N SER A 20 25.09 -10.94 -10.12
CA SER A 20 25.25 -9.69 -10.87
C SER A 20 25.82 -8.56 -10.00
N ALA A 21 26.40 -7.53 -10.63
CA ALA A 21 26.95 -6.36 -9.96
C ALA A 21 25.89 -5.38 -9.39
N ILE A 22 24.60 -5.75 -9.43
CA ILE A 22 23.51 -4.93 -8.89
C ILE A 22 23.66 -4.83 -7.36
N PRO A 23 23.43 -3.65 -6.74
CA PRO A 23 23.42 -3.50 -5.29
C PRO A 23 22.44 -4.45 -4.60
N MET A 24 22.71 -4.84 -3.36
CA MET A 24 21.79 -5.70 -2.56
C MET A 24 20.40 -5.10 -2.40
N ILE A 25 20.30 -3.76 -2.36
CA ILE A 25 19.05 -3.01 -2.25
C ILE A 25 18.97 -2.02 -3.43
N PRO A 26 18.62 -2.49 -4.64
CA PRO A 26 18.54 -1.63 -5.83
C PRO A 26 17.30 -0.73 -5.74
N VAL A 27 17.37 0.44 -6.37
CA VAL A 27 16.18 1.29 -6.54
C VAL A 27 15.18 0.56 -7.42
N ALA A 28 13.99 0.29 -6.90
CA ALA A 28 12.90 -0.38 -7.60
C ALA A 28 11.87 0.60 -8.16
N LEU A 29 11.63 1.71 -7.44
CA LEU A 29 10.69 2.74 -7.86
C LEU A 29 11.19 4.11 -7.40
N GLN A 30 11.14 5.07 -8.32
CA GLN A 30 11.50 6.47 -8.07
C GLN A 30 10.55 7.39 -8.84
N ILE A 31 10.50 8.67 -8.45
CA ILE A 31 9.59 9.65 -9.03
C ILE A 31 9.76 9.76 -10.55
N GLN A 32 11.01 9.68 -11.05
CA GLN A 32 11.31 9.75 -12.48
C GLN A 32 10.65 8.63 -13.30
N ASN A 33 10.34 7.48 -12.68
CA ASN A 33 9.63 6.40 -13.35
C ASN A 33 8.18 6.76 -13.73
N PHE A 34 7.61 7.80 -13.11
CA PHE A 34 6.26 8.29 -13.42
C PHE A 34 6.22 9.37 -14.51
N GLN A 35 7.37 9.85 -15.00
CA GLN A 35 7.41 10.93 -16.01
C GLN A 35 6.68 10.56 -17.31
N PRO A 36 6.85 9.37 -17.90
CA PRO A 36 6.13 8.96 -19.09
C PRO A 36 4.73 8.42 -18.80
N VAL A 37 4.34 8.24 -17.52
CA VAL A 37 3.07 7.61 -17.16
C VAL A 37 1.94 8.62 -17.23
N THR A 38 0.98 8.38 -18.11
CA THR A 38 -0.23 9.23 -18.27
C THR A 38 -1.36 8.84 -17.31
N LYS A 39 -1.33 7.62 -16.75
CA LYS A 39 -2.38 7.12 -15.84
C LYS A 39 -1.72 6.42 -14.65
N THR A 40 -1.97 6.90 -13.44
CA THR A 40 -1.61 6.24 -12.19
C THR A 40 -2.73 5.31 -11.72
N PRO A 41 -2.43 4.29 -10.90
CA PRO A 41 -3.44 3.51 -10.20
C PRO A 41 -4.38 4.42 -9.41
N LYS A 42 -5.67 4.15 -9.43
CA LYS A 42 -6.65 4.96 -8.68
C LYS A 42 -6.56 4.72 -7.18
N VAL A 43 -6.24 3.50 -6.77
CA VAL A 43 -6.07 3.12 -5.36
C VAL A 43 -4.72 2.44 -5.20
N VAL A 44 -3.95 2.86 -4.22
CA VAL A 44 -2.64 2.30 -3.88
C VAL A 44 -2.62 1.98 -2.40
N PHE A 45 -2.17 0.77 -2.06
CA PHE A 45 -1.82 0.38 -0.71
C PHE A 45 -0.32 0.00 -0.70
N ALA A 46 0.49 0.78 0.03
CA ALA A 46 1.93 0.60 0.12
C ALA A 46 2.29 -0.02 1.49
N GLU A 47 2.69 -1.29 1.48
CA GLU A 47 3.03 -2.04 2.70
C GLU A 47 4.47 -1.77 3.19
N ASN A 48 5.29 -1.15 2.35
CA ASN A 48 6.69 -0.88 2.67
C ASN A 48 6.83 0.19 3.77
N CYS A 49 7.92 0.09 4.53
CA CYS A 49 8.33 1.10 5.49
C CYS A 49 8.36 2.48 4.83
N TYR A 50 7.97 3.52 5.55
CA TYR A 50 7.99 4.91 5.08
C TYR A 50 7.30 5.15 3.74
N GLY A 51 6.41 4.26 3.30
CA GLY A 51 5.70 4.34 2.02
C GLY A 51 4.83 5.60 1.89
N ALA A 52 4.35 6.13 3.02
CA ALA A 52 3.62 7.39 3.10
C ALA A 52 4.30 8.40 4.04
N GLU A 53 5.64 8.47 4.06
CA GLU A 53 6.36 9.52 4.77
C GLU A 53 6.15 10.86 4.07
N ILE A 54 5.34 11.75 4.68
CA ILE A 54 4.96 13.04 4.11
C ILE A 54 5.47 14.24 4.90
N LEU A 55 6.01 14.03 6.10
CA LEU A 55 6.52 15.12 6.94
C LEU A 55 7.71 15.80 6.26
N ASN A 56 7.60 17.10 6.03
CA ASN A 56 8.58 17.93 5.29
C ASN A 56 8.85 17.41 3.86
N ARG A 57 7.84 16.82 3.23
CA ARG A 57 7.88 16.28 1.86
C ARG A 57 6.91 17.01 0.94
N ASN A 58 7.14 16.87 -0.35
CA ASN A 58 6.28 17.35 -1.42
C ASN A 58 6.25 16.36 -2.60
N GLU A 59 5.56 16.71 -3.68
CA GLU A 59 5.43 15.86 -4.86
C GLU A 59 6.75 15.54 -5.57
N SER A 60 7.81 16.32 -5.35
CA SER A 60 9.11 16.08 -5.99
C SER A 60 10.01 15.12 -5.20
N ASN A 61 9.65 14.78 -3.96
CA ASN A 61 10.48 13.96 -3.08
C ASN A 61 9.71 12.93 -2.22
N ALA A 62 8.41 12.69 -2.52
CA ALA A 62 7.62 11.61 -1.92
C ALA A 62 6.77 10.92 -2.99
N ILE A 63 6.95 9.62 -3.19
CA ILE A 63 6.21 8.83 -4.17
C ILE A 63 4.70 8.92 -3.91
N SER A 64 4.27 8.84 -2.64
CA SER A 64 2.87 8.95 -2.26
C SER A 64 2.23 10.27 -2.71
N LEU A 65 2.87 11.39 -2.44
CA LEU A 65 2.39 12.72 -2.84
C LEU A 65 2.46 12.91 -4.35
N HIS A 66 3.52 12.41 -4.99
CA HIS A 66 3.64 12.44 -6.44
C HIS A 66 2.51 11.67 -7.14
N MET A 67 2.17 10.49 -6.65
CA MET A 67 1.07 9.69 -7.21
C MET A 67 -0.28 10.38 -7.02
N ILE A 68 -0.54 10.99 -5.86
CA ILE A 68 -1.76 11.79 -5.63
C ILE A 68 -1.81 12.96 -6.63
N GLY A 69 -0.72 13.73 -6.79
CA GLY A 69 -0.64 14.82 -7.77
C GLY A 69 -0.84 14.38 -9.22
N LYS A 70 -0.51 13.12 -9.55
CA LYS A 70 -0.73 12.51 -10.87
C LYS A 70 -2.11 11.85 -11.04
N GLY A 71 -3.01 11.97 -10.07
CA GLY A 71 -4.41 11.54 -10.19
C GLY A 71 -4.74 10.20 -9.54
N THR A 72 -3.87 9.65 -8.69
CA THR A 72 -4.24 8.60 -7.74
C THR A 72 -5.29 9.17 -6.78
N ARG A 73 -6.41 8.49 -6.61
CA ARG A 73 -7.53 8.96 -5.78
C ARG A 73 -7.32 8.65 -4.31
N VAL A 74 -6.68 7.52 -4.03
CA VAL A 74 -6.43 7.05 -2.68
C VAL A 74 -5.04 6.43 -2.61
N PHE A 75 -4.28 6.84 -1.62
CA PHE A 75 -2.99 6.25 -1.28
C PHE A 75 -2.97 5.93 0.22
N ILE A 76 -2.72 4.68 0.56
CA ILE A 76 -2.58 4.19 1.93
C ILE A 76 -1.15 3.69 2.12
N GLY A 77 -0.51 4.05 3.22
CA GLY A 77 0.84 3.58 3.52
C GLY A 77 1.32 4.00 4.91
N SER A 78 2.43 3.43 5.35
CA SER A 78 3.01 3.72 6.64
C SER A 78 3.89 4.97 6.60
N THR A 79 3.80 5.80 7.64
CA THR A 79 4.67 6.96 7.85
C THR A 79 6.01 6.61 8.51
N VAL A 80 6.14 5.37 9.00
CA VAL A 80 7.33 4.86 9.69
C VAL A 80 7.65 3.44 9.23
N ILE A 81 8.46 2.69 10.00
CA ILE A 81 8.71 1.27 9.75
C ILE A 81 7.39 0.50 9.82
N ALA A 82 7.09 -0.27 8.79
CA ALA A 82 6.00 -1.22 8.73
C ALA A 82 6.53 -2.64 9.03
N TYR A 83 5.72 -3.43 9.73
CA TYR A 83 5.99 -4.84 9.99
C TYR A 83 5.01 -5.68 9.18
N GLY A 84 5.45 -6.85 8.77
CA GLY A 84 4.66 -7.82 8.03
C GLY A 84 5.19 -9.22 8.21
N ALA A 85 4.43 -10.23 7.79
CA ALA A 85 4.82 -11.63 7.88
C ALA A 85 5.80 -12.01 6.77
N MET A 86 6.76 -12.84 7.09
CA MET A 86 7.61 -13.52 6.08
C MET A 86 6.95 -14.80 5.55
N SER A 87 5.93 -15.29 6.25
CA SER A 87 5.15 -16.49 5.92
C SER A 87 3.76 -16.39 6.56
N LEU A 88 2.83 -17.22 6.14
CA LEU A 88 1.50 -17.30 6.76
C LEU A 88 1.58 -17.76 8.22
N PRO A 89 0.70 -17.26 9.09
CA PRO A 89 -0.39 -16.32 8.80
C PRO A 89 0.07 -14.88 8.60
N LEU A 90 -0.72 -14.10 7.84
CA LEU A 90 -0.48 -12.66 7.66
C LEU A 90 -0.59 -11.94 9.01
N THR A 91 0.20 -10.88 9.20
CA THR A 91 0.16 -10.04 10.38
C THR A 91 0.38 -8.57 10.04
N ALA A 92 0.07 -7.68 10.96
CA ALA A 92 0.38 -6.25 10.89
C ALA A 92 0.02 -5.62 9.53
N ALA A 93 1.01 -5.14 8.76
CA ALA A 93 0.78 -4.42 7.51
C ALA A 93 0.14 -5.31 6.43
N ASP A 94 0.60 -6.55 6.29
CA ASP A 94 0.09 -7.49 5.29
C ASP A 94 -1.37 -7.86 5.58
N LEU A 95 -1.70 -8.08 6.86
CA LEU A 95 -3.08 -8.37 7.27
C LEU A 95 -3.97 -7.12 7.08
N LEU A 96 -3.47 -5.94 7.40
CA LEU A 96 -4.20 -4.68 7.16
C LEU A 96 -4.50 -4.48 5.67
N ALA A 97 -3.51 -4.73 4.80
CA ALA A 97 -3.67 -4.64 3.36
C ALA A 97 -4.69 -5.66 2.85
N HIS A 98 -4.58 -6.92 3.27
CA HIS A 98 -5.53 -7.96 2.92
C HIS A 98 -6.97 -7.58 3.31
N LEU A 99 -7.18 -7.14 4.55
CA LEU A 99 -8.48 -6.72 5.07
C LEU A 99 -9.03 -5.50 4.31
N PHE A 100 -8.18 -4.52 3.97
CA PHE A 100 -8.57 -3.38 3.16
C PHE A 100 -9.12 -3.80 1.80
N TRP A 101 -8.36 -4.60 1.04
CA TRP A 101 -8.79 -5.07 -0.27
C TRP A 101 -10.04 -5.95 -0.19
N LYS A 102 -10.12 -6.82 0.81
CA LYS A 102 -11.32 -7.63 1.07
C LYS A 102 -12.58 -6.77 1.23
N HIS A 103 -12.51 -5.70 2.02
CA HIS A 103 -13.63 -4.78 2.21
C HIS A 103 -13.90 -3.93 0.96
N LEU A 104 -12.87 -3.43 0.29
CA LEU A 104 -13.04 -2.63 -0.92
C LEU A 104 -13.76 -3.41 -2.02
N MET A 105 -13.43 -4.70 -2.19
CA MET A 105 -14.07 -5.57 -3.17
C MET A 105 -15.54 -5.88 -2.89
N THR A 106 -16.06 -5.55 -1.70
CA THR A 106 -17.51 -5.64 -1.43
C THR A 106 -18.29 -4.41 -1.89
N GLY A 107 -17.64 -3.44 -2.56
CA GLY A 107 -18.29 -2.23 -3.10
C GLY A 107 -18.39 -1.08 -2.11
N THR A 108 -17.67 -1.13 -0.99
CA THR A 108 -17.62 0.00 -0.04
C THR A 108 -16.67 1.08 -0.55
N SER A 109 -16.82 2.33 -0.04
CA SER A 109 -15.83 3.38 -0.29
C SER A 109 -14.47 3.04 0.33
N CYS A 110 -13.40 3.62 -0.22
CA CYS A 110 -12.03 3.37 0.27
C CYS A 110 -11.85 3.76 1.73
N GLY A 111 -12.45 4.87 2.19
CA GLY A 111 -12.39 5.28 3.59
C GLY A 111 -13.09 4.30 4.52
N GLU A 112 -14.27 3.81 4.13
CA GLU A 112 -15.00 2.81 4.91
C GLU A 112 -14.27 1.45 4.89
N ALA A 113 -13.73 1.03 3.75
CA ALA A 113 -12.91 -0.18 3.65
C ALA A 113 -11.70 -0.11 4.60
N PHE A 114 -11.00 1.03 4.63
CA PHE A 114 -9.85 1.22 5.51
C PHE A 114 -10.23 1.26 7.00
N ARG A 115 -11.32 1.94 7.33
CA ARG A 115 -11.86 1.95 8.70
C ARG A 115 -12.21 0.55 9.18
N ARG A 116 -12.90 -0.24 8.35
CA ARG A 116 -13.24 -1.65 8.67
C ARG A 116 -12.00 -2.52 8.79
N ALA A 117 -11.03 -2.35 7.90
CA ALA A 117 -9.77 -3.09 7.95
C ALA A 117 -9.03 -2.86 9.26
N LYS A 118 -8.89 -1.61 9.71
CA LYS A 118 -8.28 -1.30 11.02
C LYS A 118 -9.06 -1.88 12.19
N LYS A 119 -10.40 -1.79 12.16
CA LYS A 119 -11.23 -2.38 13.21
C LYS A 119 -11.04 -3.90 13.27
N ASN A 120 -11.08 -4.59 12.12
CA ASN A 120 -10.92 -6.03 12.07
C ASN A 120 -9.52 -6.46 12.52
N LEU A 121 -8.48 -5.74 12.09
CA LEU A 121 -7.10 -6.00 12.53
C LEU A 121 -6.99 -5.96 14.06
N ALA A 122 -7.56 -4.95 14.70
CA ALA A 122 -7.58 -4.85 16.16
C ALA A 122 -8.35 -6.02 16.81
N THR A 123 -9.57 -6.29 16.35
CA THR A 123 -10.45 -7.31 16.93
C THR A 123 -9.90 -8.74 16.74
N GLU A 124 -9.36 -9.08 15.56
CA GLU A 124 -8.79 -10.40 15.29
C GLU A 124 -7.55 -10.66 16.16
N THR A 125 -6.74 -9.63 16.38
CA THR A 125 -5.54 -9.76 17.23
C THR A 125 -5.91 -9.90 18.70
N GLU A 126 -6.83 -9.08 19.22
CA GLU A 126 -7.31 -9.20 20.59
C GLU A 126 -7.93 -10.57 20.87
N SER A 127 -8.72 -11.09 19.92
CA SER A 127 -9.38 -12.39 20.06
C SER A 127 -8.38 -13.55 20.10
N ASN A 128 -7.24 -13.42 19.42
CA ASN A 128 -6.23 -14.49 19.32
C ASN A 128 -5.19 -14.45 20.45
N SER A 129 -4.87 -13.27 20.97
CA SER A 129 -3.77 -13.10 21.94
C SER A 129 -4.19 -12.43 23.26
N GLY A 130 -5.44 -12.00 23.39
CA GLY A 130 -5.96 -11.32 24.59
C GLY A 130 -5.50 -9.86 24.73
N ALA A 131 -4.58 -9.38 23.88
CA ALA A 131 -4.10 -8.00 23.86
C ALA A 131 -3.55 -7.64 22.49
N LEU A 132 -3.54 -6.36 22.15
CA LEU A 132 -2.85 -5.85 20.97
C LEU A 132 -1.34 -5.81 21.22
N ASP A 133 -0.57 -6.53 20.40
CA ASP A 133 0.87 -6.41 20.45
C ASP A 133 1.39 -5.06 19.88
N GLY A 134 2.67 -4.75 20.14
CA GLY A 134 3.25 -3.46 19.75
C GLY A 134 3.34 -3.25 18.24
N GLU A 135 3.46 -4.32 17.44
CA GLU A 135 3.52 -4.22 15.98
C GLU A 135 2.15 -3.88 15.40
N ILE A 136 1.09 -4.48 15.94
CA ILE A 136 -0.29 -4.18 15.56
C ILE A 136 -0.67 -2.76 15.98
N GLN A 137 -0.36 -2.36 17.23
CA GLN A 137 -0.60 -1.00 17.70
C GLN A 137 0.10 0.02 16.79
N LYS A 138 1.36 -0.21 16.46
CA LYS A 138 2.13 0.65 15.56
C LYS A 138 1.52 0.68 14.17
N THR A 139 1.09 -0.46 13.62
CA THR A 139 0.43 -0.53 12.32
C THR A 139 -0.87 0.29 12.30
N LEU A 140 -1.70 0.15 13.34
CA LEU A 140 -2.94 0.91 13.46
C LEU A 140 -2.73 2.42 13.50
N ILE A 141 -1.62 2.90 14.08
CA ILE A 141 -1.30 4.33 14.22
C ILE A 141 -0.60 4.86 12.97
N SER A 142 0.37 4.10 12.42
CA SER A 142 1.30 4.60 11.40
C SER A 142 0.75 4.60 9.98
N PHE A 143 -0.20 3.70 9.68
CA PHE A 143 -0.83 3.70 8.36
C PHE A 143 -1.82 4.83 8.24
N ILE A 144 -1.55 5.75 7.32
CA ILE A 144 -2.39 6.90 7.01
C ILE A 144 -3.10 6.73 5.68
N PHE A 145 -4.19 7.47 5.53
CA PHE A 145 -5.01 7.54 4.33
C PHE A 145 -4.84 8.93 3.71
N LEU A 146 -4.42 8.97 2.45
CA LEU A 146 -4.30 10.19 1.65
C LEU A 146 -5.30 10.13 0.50
N GLY A 147 -6.02 11.21 0.25
CA GLY A 147 -6.95 11.32 -0.87
C GLY A 147 -8.41 11.29 -0.47
N ASP A 148 -9.28 10.83 -1.37
CA ASP A 148 -10.74 10.89 -1.24
C ASP A 148 -11.31 9.66 -0.51
N PRO A 149 -11.82 9.79 0.72
CA PRO A 149 -12.37 8.65 1.46
C PRO A 149 -13.71 8.15 0.89
N LEU A 150 -14.41 8.97 0.11
CA LEU A 150 -15.66 8.59 -0.52
C LEU A 150 -15.47 7.89 -1.87
N TYR A 151 -14.24 7.88 -2.38
CA TYR A 151 -13.94 7.17 -3.62
C TYR A 151 -14.30 5.69 -3.49
N ALA A 152 -15.19 5.24 -4.37
CA ALA A 152 -15.54 3.83 -4.55
C ALA A 152 -14.94 3.37 -5.89
N ALA A 153 -14.21 2.27 -5.89
CA ALA A 153 -13.81 1.65 -7.14
C ALA A 153 -15.09 1.11 -7.82
N ASP A 154 -15.37 1.59 -9.03
CA ASP A 154 -16.50 1.09 -9.82
C ASP A 154 -16.26 -0.39 -10.15
N ASN A 155 -16.79 -1.27 -9.31
CA ASN A 155 -16.60 -2.71 -9.41
C ASN A 155 -17.28 -3.35 -10.63
N ASN A 156 -18.14 -2.61 -11.36
CA ASN A 156 -18.97 -3.20 -12.42
C ASN A 156 -18.56 -2.87 -13.87
N ALA A 157 -17.93 -1.73 -14.16
CA ALA A 157 -17.63 -1.38 -15.55
C ALA A 157 -16.28 -1.96 -16.02
N ASP A 158 -15.25 -1.96 -15.17
CA ASP A 158 -13.88 -2.32 -15.59
C ASP A 158 -13.61 -3.84 -15.56
N ILE A 159 -14.23 -4.56 -14.63
CA ILE A 159 -14.08 -6.03 -14.54
C ILE A 159 -14.86 -6.73 -15.65
N THR A 160 -16.06 -6.25 -15.96
CA THR A 160 -16.88 -6.82 -17.03
C THR A 160 -16.24 -6.59 -18.40
N ASP A 161 -15.66 -5.40 -18.62
CA ASP A 161 -14.96 -5.04 -19.86
C ASP A 161 -13.64 -5.83 -20.03
N ARG A 162 -12.89 -6.07 -18.95
CA ARG A 162 -11.68 -6.91 -18.96
C ARG A 162 -12.01 -8.39 -19.17
N MET A 163 -13.10 -8.89 -18.58
CA MET A 163 -13.56 -10.26 -18.81
C MET A 163 -14.09 -10.48 -20.24
N GLN A 164 -14.68 -9.45 -20.85
CA GLN A 164 -15.10 -9.52 -22.26
C GLN A 164 -13.91 -9.47 -23.20
N ARG A 165 -12.92 -8.62 -22.97
CA ARG A 165 -11.68 -8.54 -23.79
C ARG A 165 -10.82 -9.80 -23.68
N ALA A 166 -10.83 -10.50 -22.55
CA ALA A 166 -10.12 -11.77 -22.38
C ALA A 166 -10.81 -12.97 -23.05
N LYS A 167 -12.07 -12.81 -23.52
CA LYS A 167 -12.84 -13.86 -24.21
C LYS A 167 -12.89 -13.69 -25.72
N THR A 168 -12.27 -12.63 -26.26
CA THR A 168 -12.18 -12.42 -27.71
C THR A 168 -10.82 -12.96 -28.17
N PRO A 169 -10.80 -14.01 -29.03
CA PRO A 169 -9.56 -14.64 -29.53
C PRO A 169 -8.76 -13.71 -30.43
#